data_cd6894a63eebfb75601ba20fa09ef484
#
_entry.id   cd6894a63eebfb75601ba20fa09ef484
#
_cell.length_a   1.000
_cell.length_b   1.000
_cell.length_c   1.000
_cell.angle_alpha   90.00
_cell.angle_beta   90.00
_cell.angle_gamma   90.00
#
_symmetry.space_group_name_H-M   'P 1'
#
loop_
_entity.id
_entity.type
_entity.pdbx_description
1 polymer ?
#
loop_
_entity_poly.entity_id
_entity_poly.type
_entity_poly.pdbx_seq_one_letter_code
_entity_poly.pdbx_strand_id
1 'polypeptide(L)'
;MGYVTIEELMNFKEYYDKQEGRKYPCSNQMVKCGIVTTDRNLAIDFMKNKNVVKKWERKDEIMWELDNGEQWLWKNWNINYRGYRFYKIAIDNMIDKELFDCLVRPYCSLYCCSVELI
;
A
#
# COMPACT_ATOMS: atom_id res chain seq x y z
N MET A 1 20.66 8.05 -6.01
CA MET A 1 19.40 7.35 -6.26
C MET A 1 19.66 5.87 -6.22
N GLY A 2 18.84 5.14 -5.57
CA GLY A 2 18.98 3.72 -5.44
C GLY A 2 17.73 3.11 -4.88
N TYR A 3 17.78 1.82 -4.73
CA TYR A 3 16.69 1.08 -4.13
C TYR A 3 16.88 1.02 -2.62
N VAL A 4 15.77 0.90 -1.92
CA VAL A 4 15.80 0.62 -0.48
C VAL A 4 16.38 -0.77 -0.28
N THR A 5 17.23 -0.95 0.71
CA THR A 5 17.79 -2.27 1.00
C THR A 5 16.71 -3.19 1.55
N ILE A 6 16.88 -4.50 1.35
CA ILE A 6 15.92 -5.48 1.86
C ILE A 6 15.88 -5.44 3.40
N GLU A 7 17.01 -5.18 4.03
CA GLU A 7 17.07 -5.04 5.49
C GLU A 7 16.22 -3.87 5.98
N GLU A 8 16.31 -2.72 5.32
CA GLU A 8 15.51 -1.55 5.66
C GLU A 8 14.02 -1.82 5.47
N LEU A 9 13.65 -2.50 4.38
CA LEU A 9 12.27 -2.88 4.13
C LEU A 9 11.74 -3.85 5.18
N MET A 10 12.55 -4.85 5.57
CA MET A 10 12.16 -5.82 6.60
C MET A 10 11.98 -5.15 7.96
N ASN A 11 12.85 -4.21 8.31
CA ASN A 11 12.72 -3.46 9.55
C ASN A 11 11.46 -2.60 9.55
N PHE A 12 11.16 -1.98 8.42
CA PHE A 12 9.94 -1.18 8.25
C PHE A 12 8.70 -2.05 8.41
N LYS A 13 8.68 -3.19 7.74
CA LYS A 13 7.58 -4.17 7.84
C LYS A 13 7.39 -4.61 9.28
N GLU A 14 8.46 -5.00 9.96
CA GLU A 14 8.38 -5.47 11.33
C GLU A 14 7.79 -4.41 12.25
N TYR A 15 8.21 -3.17 12.11
CA TYR A 15 7.70 -2.09 12.93
C TYR A 15 6.17 -1.95 12.82
N TYR A 16 5.64 -1.95 11.60
CA TYR A 16 4.21 -1.77 11.38
C TYR A 16 3.41 -3.04 11.66
N ASP A 17 3.95 -4.21 11.41
CA ASP A 17 3.28 -5.46 11.74
C ASP A 17 3.07 -5.60 13.25
N LYS A 18 3.94 -5.03 14.07
CA LYS A 18 3.77 -4.98 15.53
C LYS A 18 2.62 -4.10 15.97
N GLN A 19 2.09 -3.28 15.07
CA GLN A 19 0.91 -2.44 15.36
C GLN A 19 -0.39 -3.19 15.10
N GLU A 20 -0.33 -4.49 14.93
CA GLU A 20 -1.49 -5.34 14.76
C GLU A 20 -2.51 -5.06 15.88
N GLY A 21 -3.79 -5.01 15.50
CA GLY A 21 -4.84 -4.66 16.44
C GLY A 21 -5.19 -3.18 16.49
N ARG A 22 -4.45 -2.30 15.80
CA ARG A 22 -4.87 -0.92 15.63
C ARG A 22 -6.25 -0.88 15.00
N LYS A 23 -7.11 -0.05 15.57
CA LYS A 23 -8.44 0.13 14.99
C LYS A 23 -8.38 1.17 13.90
N TYR A 24 -9.08 0.89 12.82
CA TYR A 24 -9.29 1.88 11.78
C TYR A 24 -10.07 3.06 12.38
N PRO A 25 -9.65 4.30 12.12
CA PRO A 25 -10.20 5.47 12.83
C PRO A 25 -11.67 5.75 12.54
N CYS A 26 -12.21 5.24 11.43
CA CYS A 26 -13.60 5.47 11.05
C CYS A 26 -14.29 4.14 10.80
N SER A 27 -15.05 3.67 11.79
CA SER A 27 -15.65 2.33 11.75
C SER A 27 -16.66 2.13 10.63
N ASN A 28 -17.23 3.21 10.08
CA ASN A 28 -18.26 3.14 9.03
C ASN A 28 -17.72 3.40 7.63
N GLN A 29 -16.39 3.52 7.49
CA GLN A 29 -15.76 3.77 6.19
C GLN A 29 -15.00 2.54 5.72
N MET A 30 -14.83 2.46 4.42
CA MET A 30 -13.97 1.43 3.83
C MET A 30 -12.55 1.54 4.35
N VAL A 31 -11.95 0.40 4.63
CA VAL A 31 -10.56 0.32 5.04
C VAL A 31 -9.69 0.57 3.82
N LYS A 32 -8.95 1.66 3.83
CA LYS A 32 -8.11 2.05 2.70
C LYS A 32 -6.75 1.38 2.76
N CYS A 33 -6.39 0.71 1.67
CA CYS A 33 -5.13 0.00 1.52
C CYS A 33 -4.44 0.45 0.25
N GLY A 34 -3.12 0.43 0.24
CA GLY A 34 -2.36 0.90 -0.91
C GLY A 34 -1.36 -0.10 -1.43
N ILE A 35 -1.11 -0.04 -2.73
CA ILE A 35 -0.05 -0.81 -3.38
C ILE A 35 0.90 0.18 -4.00
N VAL A 36 2.14 0.23 -3.51
CA VAL A 36 3.14 1.17 -3.99
C VAL A 36 4.20 0.44 -4.80
N THR A 37 4.03 0.50 -6.10
CA THR A 37 4.98 -0.02 -7.08
C THR A 37 4.83 0.78 -8.37
N THR A 38 5.88 0.88 -9.14
CA THR A 38 5.80 1.45 -10.48
C THR A 38 5.41 0.41 -11.53
N ASP A 39 5.37 -0.86 -11.14
CA ASP A 39 5.00 -1.96 -12.02
C ASP A 39 3.52 -2.29 -11.85
N ARG A 40 2.72 -1.87 -12.84
CA ARG A 40 1.28 -2.10 -12.86
C ARG A 40 0.95 -3.60 -12.78
N ASN A 41 1.71 -4.43 -13.48
CA ASN A 41 1.47 -5.86 -13.51
C ASN A 41 1.73 -6.52 -12.15
N LEU A 42 2.71 -6.01 -11.40
CA LEU A 42 2.97 -6.50 -10.05
C LEU A 42 1.78 -6.22 -9.13
N ALA A 43 1.17 -5.04 -9.26
CA ALA A 43 -0.03 -4.69 -8.49
C ALA A 43 -1.19 -5.61 -8.84
N ILE A 44 -1.39 -5.89 -10.12
CA ILE A 44 -2.46 -6.78 -10.58
C ILE A 44 -2.23 -8.20 -10.04
N ASP A 45 -1.00 -8.70 -10.10
CA ASP A 45 -0.67 -10.03 -9.61
C ASP A 45 -0.90 -10.15 -8.09
N PHE A 46 -0.56 -9.10 -7.35
CA PHE A 46 -0.79 -9.08 -5.91
C PHE A 46 -2.28 -9.23 -5.57
N MET A 47 -3.15 -8.61 -6.36
CA MET A 47 -4.59 -8.64 -6.12
C MET A 47 -5.29 -9.87 -6.69
N LYS A 48 -4.59 -10.69 -7.46
CA LYS A 48 -5.17 -11.78 -8.25
C LYS A 48 -5.96 -12.80 -7.43
N ASN A 49 -5.49 -13.12 -6.22
CA ASN A 49 -6.10 -14.15 -5.38
C ASN A 49 -7.00 -13.60 -4.29
N LYS A 50 -7.30 -12.31 -4.31
CA LYS A 50 -8.17 -11.68 -3.34
C LYS A 50 -9.61 -11.67 -3.81
N ASN A 51 -10.56 -11.66 -2.87
CA ASN A 51 -11.99 -11.70 -3.17
C ASN A 51 -12.52 -10.33 -3.58
N VAL A 52 -12.30 -9.96 -4.83
CA VAL A 52 -12.69 -8.68 -5.39
C VAL A 52 -14.17 -8.67 -5.74
N VAL A 53 -14.94 -7.73 -5.20
CA VAL A 53 -16.35 -7.56 -5.52
C VAL A 53 -16.61 -6.41 -6.49
N LYS A 54 -15.72 -5.42 -6.53
CA LYS A 54 -15.76 -4.33 -7.51
C LYS A 54 -14.36 -3.96 -7.92
N LYS A 55 -14.24 -3.48 -9.15
CA LYS A 55 -12.96 -3.02 -9.69
C LYS A 55 -13.17 -1.85 -10.63
N TRP A 56 -12.38 -0.80 -10.47
CA TRP A 56 -12.30 0.32 -11.40
C TRP A 56 -10.90 0.33 -11.97
N GLU A 57 -10.79 0.29 -13.27
CA GLU A 57 -9.49 0.22 -13.92
C GLU A 57 -9.35 1.34 -14.94
N ARG A 58 -8.31 2.15 -14.77
CA ARG A 58 -7.88 3.17 -15.71
C ARG A 58 -6.41 2.92 -16.03
N LYS A 59 -5.90 3.64 -17.01
CA LYS A 59 -4.50 3.52 -17.40
C LYS A 59 -3.53 3.74 -16.24
N ASP A 60 -3.77 4.78 -15.45
CA ASP A 60 -2.85 5.21 -14.40
C ASP A 60 -3.38 4.97 -12.99
N GLU A 61 -4.49 4.24 -12.86
CA GLU A 61 -5.10 4.01 -11.57
C GLU A 61 -5.97 2.77 -11.62
N ILE A 62 -5.83 1.92 -10.60
CA ILE A 62 -6.72 0.77 -10.43
C ILE A 62 -7.17 0.75 -8.97
N MET A 63 -8.45 0.51 -8.77
CA MET A 63 -9.03 0.39 -7.44
C MET A 63 -9.80 -0.92 -7.35
N TRP A 64 -9.55 -1.68 -6.29
CA TRP A 64 -10.23 -2.95 -6.01
C TRP A 64 -10.96 -2.83 -4.68
N GLU A 65 -12.21 -3.25 -4.65
CA GLU A 65 -13.00 -3.34 -3.43
C GLU A 65 -13.21 -4.80 -3.11
N LEU A 66 -12.86 -5.20 -1.90
CA LEU A 66 -12.96 -6.60 -1.46
C LEU A 66 -14.23 -6.82 -0.65
N ASP A 67 -14.62 -8.09 -0.51
CA ASP A 67 -15.79 -8.48 0.24
C ASP A 67 -15.69 -8.21 1.74
N ASN A 68 -14.47 -8.02 2.26
CA ASN A 68 -14.24 -7.72 3.67
C ASN A 68 -14.22 -6.22 3.99
N GLY A 69 -14.55 -5.36 3.03
CA GLY A 69 -14.57 -3.91 3.21
C GLY A 69 -13.27 -3.19 2.92
N GLU A 70 -12.22 -3.91 2.54
CA GLU A 70 -10.97 -3.30 2.14
C GLU A 70 -11.08 -2.70 0.74
N GLN A 71 -10.48 -1.54 0.55
CA GLN A 71 -10.38 -0.89 -0.74
C GLN A 71 -8.89 -0.70 -1.06
N TRP A 72 -8.42 -1.42 -2.05
CA TRP A 72 -7.02 -1.37 -2.47
C TRP A 72 -6.86 -0.43 -3.64
N LEU A 73 -5.82 0.41 -3.59
CA LEU A 73 -5.55 1.43 -4.60
C LEU A 73 -4.14 1.29 -5.13
N TRP A 74 -4.02 1.22 -6.45
CA TRP A 74 -2.76 1.42 -7.17
C TRP A 74 -2.87 2.66 -8.03
N LYS A 75 -1.83 3.48 -8.04
CA LYS A 75 -1.70 4.60 -8.96
C LYS A 75 -0.34 4.55 -9.61
N ASN A 76 -0.16 5.30 -10.67
CA ASN A 76 1.17 5.51 -11.23
C ASN A 76 1.95 6.48 -10.34
N TRP A 77 2.43 5.96 -9.21
CA TRP A 77 2.96 6.75 -8.10
C TRP A 77 4.14 7.63 -8.49
N ASN A 78 4.13 8.85 -8.00
CA ASN A 78 5.27 9.75 -8.05
C ASN A 78 5.28 10.61 -6.78
N ILE A 79 6.37 11.31 -6.52
CA ILE A 79 6.58 12.04 -5.27
C ILE A 79 5.59 13.20 -5.04
N ASN A 80 4.79 13.54 -6.04
CA ASN A 80 3.80 14.61 -5.91
C ASN A 80 2.46 14.14 -5.33
N TYR A 81 2.24 12.85 -5.24
CA TYR A 81 1.02 12.32 -4.63
C TYR A 81 1.12 12.39 -3.11
N ARG A 82 0.29 13.21 -2.49
CA ARG A 82 0.33 13.45 -1.05
C ARG A 82 -1.05 13.28 -0.44
N GLY A 83 -1.09 13.10 0.89
CA GLY A 83 -2.35 13.08 1.63
C GLY A 83 -2.99 11.71 1.77
N TYR A 84 -2.42 10.69 1.18
CA TYR A 84 -2.93 9.33 1.36
C TYR A 84 -2.52 8.79 2.73
N ARG A 85 -3.40 7.98 3.31
CA ARG A 85 -3.13 7.26 4.56
C ARG A 85 -3.71 5.87 4.41
N PHE A 86 -2.87 4.86 4.59
CA PHE A 86 -3.27 3.48 4.38
C PHE A 86 -3.20 2.68 5.66
N TYR A 87 -4.20 1.83 5.86
CA TYR A 87 -4.27 0.91 6.98
C TYR A 87 -3.41 -0.32 6.71
N LYS A 88 -3.37 -0.77 5.47
CA LYS A 88 -2.49 -1.83 4.99
C LYS A 88 -1.79 -1.35 3.72
N ILE A 89 -0.55 -1.76 3.55
CA ILE A 89 0.21 -1.34 2.38
C ILE A 89 1.04 -2.51 1.85
N ALA A 90 1.06 -2.64 0.53
CA ALA A 90 1.97 -3.56 -0.16
C ALA A 90 3.04 -2.73 -0.86
N ILE A 91 4.29 -3.08 -0.65
CA ILE A 91 5.43 -2.31 -1.14
C ILE A 91 6.27 -3.18 -2.05
N ASP A 92 6.57 -2.67 -3.23
CA ASP A 92 7.50 -3.29 -4.16
C ASP A 92 8.87 -3.40 -3.48
N ASN A 93 9.42 -4.60 -3.38
CA ASN A 93 10.73 -4.79 -2.74
C ASN A 93 11.89 -4.22 -3.55
N MET A 94 11.62 -3.76 -4.77
CA MET A 94 12.58 -3.02 -5.60
C MET A 94 12.24 -1.54 -5.66
N ILE A 95 11.57 -1.01 -4.64
CA ILE A 95 11.12 0.37 -4.63
C ILE A 95 12.30 1.35 -4.59
N ASP A 96 12.16 2.44 -5.33
CA ASP A 96 13.10 3.55 -5.32
C ASP A 96 13.07 4.22 -3.93
N LYS A 97 14.26 4.59 -3.45
CA LYS A 97 14.39 5.18 -2.12
C LYS A 97 13.62 6.50 -1.97
N GLU A 98 13.60 7.31 -3.01
CA GLU A 98 12.86 8.59 -2.98
C GLU A 98 11.35 8.35 -2.81
N LEU A 99 10.79 7.40 -3.55
CA LEU A 99 9.39 7.04 -3.39
C LEU A 99 9.12 6.49 -2.00
N PHE A 100 10.02 5.65 -1.50
CA PHE A 100 9.87 5.09 -0.17
C PHE A 100 9.83 6.19 0.89
N ASP A 101 10.78 7.11 0.85
CA ASP A 101 10.89 8.16 1.87
C ASP A 101 9.79 9.20 1.74
N CYS A 102 9.38 9.56 0.51
CA CYS A 102 8.43 10.64 0.28
C CYS A 102 6.97 10.20 0.30
N LEU A 103 6.68 8.94 -0.03
CA LEU A 103 5.31 8.45 -0.08
C LEU A 103 5.02 7.39 0.98
N VAL A 104 5.80 6.32 0.99
CA VAL A 104 5.49 5.16 1.83
C VAL A 104 5.52 5.51 3.31
N ARG A 105 6.57 6.18 3.77
CA ARG A 105 6.69 6.54 5.18
C ARG A 105 5.53 7.42 5.65
N PRO A 106 5.19 8.52 4.95
CA PRO A 106 4.03 9.32 5.35
C PRO A 106 2.71 8.57 5.29
N TYR A 107 2.52 7.70 4.29
CA TYR A 107 1.27 6.95 4.13
C TYR A 107 1.02 5.99 5.28
N CYS A 108 2.07 5.48 5.90
CA CYS A 108 1.97 4.50 6.99
C CYS A 108 1.94 5.14 8.37
N SER A 109 2.28 6.41 8.51
CA SER A 109 2.67 7.01 9.79
C SER A 109 1.64 6.97 10.90
N LEU A 110 0.34 6.96 10.61
CA LEU A 110 -0.69 7.09 11.63
C LEU A 110 -1.52 5.83 11.86
N TYR A 111 -1.85 5.12 10.80
CA TYR A 111 -2.86 4.08 10.87
C TYR A 111 -2.41 2.70 10.42
N CYS A 112 -1.26 2.61 9.77
CA CYS A 112 -0.84 1.36 9.16
C CYS A 112 -0.60 0.27 10.21
N CYS A 113 -1.16 -0.90 9.97
CA CYS A 113 -0.98 -2.05 10.85
C CYS A 113 -0.46 -3.28 10.11
N SER A 114 -0.24 -3.19 8.82
CA SER A 114 0.24 -4.33 8.04
C SER A 114 1.03 -3.85 6.83
N VAL A 115 2.22 -4.39 6.65
CA VAL A 115 3.08 -4.12 5.50
C VAL A 115 3.41 -5.44 4.84
N GLU A 116 3.15 -5.54 3.54
CA GLU A 116 3.57 -6.69 2.74
C GLU A 116 4.63 -6.25 1.74
N LEU A 117 5.63 -7.10 1.54
CA LEU A 117 6.66 -6.87 0.51
C LEU A 117 6.33 -7.74 -0.69
N ILE A 118 6.28 -7.13 -1.85
CA ILE A 118 5.88 -7.83 -3.07
C ILE A 118 6.91 -7.72 -4.18
#